data_2a5ccb0a89184f4a2f050fb2a6a6d55d
#
_entry.id   2a5ccb0a89184f4a2f050fb2a6a6d55d
#
_cell.length_a   1.000
_cell.length_b   1.000
_cell.length_c   1.000
_cell.angle_alpha   90.00
_cell.angle_beta   90.00
_cell.angle_gamma   90.00
#
_symmetry.space_group_name_H-M   'P 1'
#
loop_
_entity.id
_entity.type
_entity.pdbx_description
1 polymer ?
#
loop_
_entity_poly.entity_id
_entity_poly.type
_entity_poly.pdbx_seq_one_letter_code
_entity_poly.pdbx_strand_id
1 'polypeptide(L)'
;MAQSLDWQLATVAGVHDETDAVRSFSLTLPAWTGHRPGQHVDLRLTAEDGYSVERSYSIASEPERSPEVDITVERIPDGEVSPFLHDVVIPGDRLEVRGPIGGYFVWEASQPGPLLLVGGGSGVVPLMAMIRHRARAGAMNPTRLLLSSRGPGEIIYREELDRLSATQDGFQVVHTLTREQSPGWTGYARRIDEAMLSEQLAPLGREARVYICGPTALVESAANALVRLGLAPSQIRTERFGPTGT
;
A
#
# COMPACT_ATOMS: atom_id res chain seq x y z
N MET A 1 12.97 -11.30 -23.08
CA MET A 1 14.11 -11.45 -22.16
C MET A 1 13.78 -10.65 -20.94
N ALA A 2 13.76 -11.26 -19.75
CA ALA A 2 13.60 -10.51 -18.51
C ALA A 2 14.83 -9.60 -18.37
N GLN A 3 14.64 -8.29 -18.27
CA GLN A 3 15.71 -7.38 -17.89
C GLN A 3 16.23 -7.78 -16.51
N SER A 4 17.52 -8.02 -16.40
CA SER A 4 18.17 -8.13 -15.10
C SER A 4 17.93 -6.78 -14.37
N LEU A 5 17.26 -6.83 -13.25
CA LEU A 5 17.06 -5.64 -12.43
C LEU A 5 18.32 -5.44 -11.62
N ASP A 6 19.10 -4.43 -11.99
CA ASP A 6 20.34 -4.11 -11.30
C ASP A 6 20.09 -3.29 -10.04
N TRP A 7 20.96 -3.48 -9.05
CA TRP A 7 21.00 -2.63 -7.88
C TRP A 7 21.51 -1.24 -8.25
N GLN A 8 20.83 -0.22 -7.76
CA GLN A 8 21.25 1.17 -7.92
C GLN A 8 21.24 1.89 -6.57
N LEU A 9 22.01 2.97 -6.47
CA LEU A 9 22.03 3.80 -5.30
C LEU A 9 20.98 4.89 -5.42
N ALA A 10 19.90 4.76 -4.64
CA ALA A 10 18.90 5.80 -4.47
C ALA A 10 19.39 6.83 -3.45
N THR A 11 19.09 8.10 -3.66
CA THR A 11 19.29 9.15 -2.67
C THR A 11 17.97 9.42 -1.95
N VAL A 12 17.99 9.44 -0.62
CA VAL A 12 16.83 9.84 0.19
C VAL A 12 16.62 11.35 0.04
N ALA A 13 15.58 11.74 -0.67
CA ALA A 13 15.24 13.15 -0.91
C ALA A 13 14.44 13.76 0.25
N GLY A 14 13.67 12.92 0.97
CA GLY A 14 12.85 13.37 2.09
C GLY A 14 12.37 12.22 2.96
N VAL A 15 12.02 12.57 4.19
CA VAL A 15 11.42 11.64 5.17
C VAL A 15 10.20 12.33 5.79
N HIS A 16 9.12 11.60 5.93
CA HIS A 16 7.86 12.10 6.50
C HIS A 16 7.26 11.08 7.46
N ASP A 17 6.84 11.53 8.64
CA ASP A 17 6.15 10.68 9.60
C ASP A 17 4.67 10.59 9.23
N GLU A 18 4.18 9.38 8.93
CA GLU A 18 2.77 9.10 8.67
C GLU A 18 2.01 8.83 9.97
N THR A 19 2.65 8.10 10.88
CA THR A 19 2.20 7.78 12.23
C THR A 19 3.42 7.61 13.14
N ASP A 20 3.23 7.42 14.43
CA ASP A 20 4.34 7.16 15.39
C ASP A 20 5.22 5.95 14.99
N ALA A 21 4.66 5.00 14.24
CA ALA A 21 5.35 3.76 13.85
C ALA A 21 5.56 3.62 12.32
N VAL A 22 5.18 4.61 11.52
CA VAL A 22 5.24 4.52 10.06
C VAL A 22 5.84 5.78 9.47
N ARG A 23 6.84 5.60 8.60
CA ARG A 23 7.52 6.68 7.86
C ARG A 23 7.49 6.44 6.36
N SER A 24 7.30 7.52 5.63
CA SER A 24 7.48 7.58 4.18
C SER A 24 8.85 8.15 3.84
N PHE A 25 9.51 7.52 2.88
CA PHE A 25 10.82 7.92 2.35
C PHE A 25 10.67 8.22 0.86
N SER A 26 10.99 9.44 0.46
CA SER A 26 11.09 9.82 -0.95
C SER A 26 12.50 9.51 -1.45
N LEU A 27 12.59 8.68 -2.47
CA LEU A 27 13.85 8.20 -3.05
C LEU A 27 14.02 8.73 -4.46
N THR A 28 15.16 9.33 -4.78
CA THR A 28 15.53 9.68 -6.15
C THR A 28 16.42 8.58 -6.71
N LEU A 29 15.98 7.95 -7.81
CA LEU A 29 16.69 6.85 -8.46
C LEU A 29 17.19 7.29 -9.84
N PRO A 30 18.52 7.39 -10.06
CA PRO A 30 19.06 7.96 -11.30
C PRO A 30 18.79 7.12 -12.55
N ALA A 31 18.60 5.81 -12.42
CA ALA A 31 18.30 4.88 -13.51
C ALA A 31 16.86 4.32 -13.46
N TRP A 32 15.92 5.10 -12.86
CA TRP A 32 14.53 4.66 -12.76
C TRP A 32 13.82 4.76 -14.12
N THR A 33 13.26 3.64 -14.57
CA THR A 33 12.53 3.55 -15.85
C THR A 33 11.01 3.65 -15.71
N GLY A 34 10.53 4.00 -14.51
CA GLY A 34 9.11 4.04 -14.17
C GLY A 34 8.64 2.73 -13.53
N HIS A 35 7.41 2.76 -13.00
CA HIS A 35 6.76 1.62 -12.37
C HIS A 35 5.26 1.61 -12.67
N ARG A 36 4.57 0.56 -12.25
CA ARG A 36 3.10 0.47 -12.25
C ARG A 36 2.59 0.41 -10.81
N PRO A 37 1.44 1.05 -10.50
CA PRO A 37 0.87 1.02 -9.16
C PRO A 37 0.64 -0.41 -8.66
N GLY A 38 1.13 -0.69 -7.44
CA GLY A 38 1.10 -2.01 -6.84
C GLY A 38 2.39 -2.83 -7.01
N GLN A 39 3.42 -2.29 -7.67
CA GLN A 39 4.77 -2.86 -7.67
C GLN A 39 5.53 -2.48 -6.39
N HIS A 40 6.64 -3.19 -6.16
CA HIS A 40 7.54 -2.96 -5.04
C HIS A 40 8.99 -2.78 -5.49
N VAL A 41 9.82 -2.38 -4.57
CA VAL A 41 11.28 -2.39 -4.67
C VAL A 41 11.87 -3.29 -3.60
N ASP A 42 13.03 -3.89 -3.88
CA ASP A 42 13.88 -4.45 -2.85
C ASP A 42 14.87 -3.39 -2.39
N LEU A 43 15.06 -3.30 -1.07
CA LEU A 43 16.06 -2.47 -0.42
C LEU A 43 17.06 -3.39 0.26
N ARG A 44 18.35 -3.11 0.09
CA ARG A 44 19.44 -3.84 0.71
C ARG A 44 20.27 -2.91 1.61
N LEU A 45 20.56 -3.40 2.80
CA LEU A 45 21.53 -2.82 3.70
C LEU A 45 22.73 -3.76 3.76
N THR A 46 23.94 -3.19 3.66
CA THR A 46 25.20 -3.93 3.75
C THR A 46 26.03 -3.35 4.86
N ALA A 47 26.39 -4.17 5.84
CA ALA A 47 27.27 -3.82 6.94
C ALA A 47 28.75 -3.81 6.50
N GLU A 48 29.63 -3.19 7.31
CA GLU A 48 31.07 -3.07 7.00
C GLU A 48 31.79 -4.42 6.89
N ASP A 49 31.29 -5.45 7.59
CA ASP A 49 31.82 -6.81 7.54
C ASP A 49 31.35 -7.62 6.31
N GLY A 50 30.52 -7.01 5.45
CA GLY A 50 29.96 -7.62 4.25
C GLY A 50 28.65 -8.39 4.47
N TYR A 51 28.13 -8.46 5.71
CA TYR A 51 26.78 -8.97 5.95
C TYR A 51 25.73 -8.10 5.23
N SER A 52 24.77 -8.72 4.56
CA SER A 52 23.72 -7.98 3.89
C SER A 52 22.33 -8.58 4.17
N VAL A 53 21.35 -7.70 4.23
CA VAL A 53 19.94 -8.05 4.43
C VAL A 53 19.07 -7.30 3.42
N GLU A 54 18.12 -8.00 2.82
CA GLU A 54 17.21 -7.44 1.84
C GLU A 54 15.77 -7.49 2.34
N ARG A 55 15.00 -6.43 2.06
CA ARG A 55 13.54 -6.39 2.32
C ARG A 55 12.81 -5.72 1.18
N SER A 56 11.64 -6.25 0.87
CA SER A 56 10.76 -5.70 -0.16
C SER A 56 9.81 -4.65 0.46
N TYR A 57 9.68 -3.53 -0.22
CA TYR A 57 8.77 -2.44 0.16
C TYR A 57 7.91 -2.03 -1.02
N SER A 58 6.60 -2.02 -0.82
CA SER A 58 5.66 -1.54 -1.85
C SER A 58 5.93 -0.08 -2.17
N ILE A 59 5.84 0.25 -3.45
CA ILE A 59 5.88 1.64 -3.90
C ILE A 59 4.58 2.32 -3.51
N ALA A 60 4.69 3.48 -2.87
CA ALA A 60 3.57 4.30 -2.41
C ALA A 60 3.19 5.38 -3.40
N SER A 61 4.15 5.88 -4.18
CA SER A 61 3.93 6.95 -5.16
C SER A 61 3.26 6.45 -6.44
N GLU A 62 2.63 7.38 -7.14
CA GLU A 62 2.14 7.16 -8.50
C GLU A 62 3.30 7.16 -9.53
N PRO A 63 3.14 6.47 -10.69
CA PRO A 63 4.16 6.43 -11.74
C PRO A 63 4.54 7.80 -12.31
N GLU A 64 3.60 8.73 -12.29
CA GLU A 64 3.75 10.08 -12.83
C GLU A 64 4.76 10.95 -12.04
N ARG A 65 5.16 10.50 -10.85
CA ARG A 65 6.16 11.17 -10.01
C ARG A 65 7.61 10.86 -10.39
N SER A 66 7.82 9.92 -11.32
CA SER A 66 9.16 9.53 -11.81
C SER A 66 10.05 10.77 -12.10
N PRO A 67 11.36 10.76 -11.74
CA PRO A 67 12.17 9.67 -11.22
C PRO A 67 12.13 9.46 -9.69
N GLU A 68 11.27 10.18 -8.99
CA GLU A 68 11.08 9.98 -7.55
C GLU A 68 10.15 8.82 -7.26
N VAL A 69 10.47 8.06 -6.23
CA VAL A 69 9.69 6.93 -5.74
C VAL A 69 9.53 7.04 -4.23
N ASP A 70 8.31 6.97 -3.74
CA ASP A 70 8.06 6.88 -2.32
C ASP A 70 7.89 5.42 -1.90
N ILE A 71 8.50 5.05 -0.79
CA ILE A 71 8.20 3.84 -0.03
C ILE A 71 7.71 4.24 1.35
N THR A 72 6.82 3.44 1.93
CA THR A 72 6.33 3.68 3.28
C THR A 72 6.57 2.45 4.13
N VAL A 73 7.23 2.65 5.26
CA VAL A 73 7.82 1.61 6.09
C VAL A 73 7.24 1.65 7.50
N GLU A 74 6.63 0.54 7.92
CA GLU A 74 6.24 0.32 9.30
C GLU A 74 7.47 -0.18 10.09
N ARG A 75 7.74 0.43 11.24
CA ARG A 75 8.83 0.03 12.14
C ARG A 75 8.46 -1.25 12.87
N ILE A 76 9.19 -2.32 12.59
CA ILE A 76 9.07 -3.62 13.26
C ILE A 76 10.16 -3.68 14.32
N PRO A 77 9.83 -3.70 15.62
CA PRO A 77 10.82 -3.55 16.70
C PRO A 77 11.99 -4.55 16.64
N ASP A 78 11.69 -5.82 16.31
CA ASP A 78 12.69 -6.89 16.22
C ASP A 78 13.25 -7.10 14.79
N GLY A 79 12.97 -6.16 13.88
CA GLY A 79 13.48 -6.18 12.51
C GLY A 79 14.87 -5.59 12.40
N GLU A 80 15.60 -5.92 11.34
CA GLU A 80 16.94 -5.35 11.08
C GLU A 80 16.88 -4.10 10.21
N VAL A 81 16.01 -4.09 9.19
CA VAL A 81 15.97 -3.03 8.17
C VAL A 81 15.06 -1.87 8.59
N SER A 82 13.84 -2.16 9.04
CA SER A 82 12.89 -1.09 9.36
C SER A 82 13.32 -0.21 10.55
N PRO A 83 13.95 -0.74 11.66
CA PRO A 83 14.51 0.13 12.67
C PRO A 83 15.65 1.03 12.14
N PHE A 84 16.54 0.49 11.30
CA PHE A 84 17.61 1.29 10.69
C PHE A 84 17.04 2.45 9.85
N LEU A 85 16.01 2.17 9.03
CA LEU A 85 15.34 3.21 8.24
C LEU A 85 14.72 4.29 9.14
N HIS A 86 14.11 3.89 10.25
CA HIS A 86 13.45 4.84 11.16
C HIS A 86 14.42 5.63 12.04
N ASP A 87 15.47 4.97 12.54
CA ASP A 87 16.27 5.54 13.61
C ASP A 87 17.55 6.22 13.07
N VAL A 88 17.99 5.86 11.86
CA VAL A 88 19.30 6.27 11.32
C VAL A 88 19.19 7.09 10.03
N VAL A 89 18.30 6.67 9.10
CA VAL A 89 18.26 7.26 7.76
C VAL A 89 17.70 8.69 7.77
N ILE A 90 18.44 9.59 7.15
CA ILE A 90 18.10 11.03 7.00
C ILE A 90 18.13 11.45 5.52
N PRO A 91 17.52 12.58 5.15
CA PRO A 91 17.67 13.15 3.80
C PRO A 91 19.13 13.36 3.42
N GLY A 92 19.51 12.93 2.22
CA GLY A 92 20.89 12.94 1.70
C GLY A 92 21.57 11.56 1.76
N ASP A 93 21.09 10.63 2.56
CA ASP A 93 21.63 9.28 2.63
C ASP A 93 21.40 8.50 1.34
N ARG A 94 22.19 7.44 1.15
CA ARG A 94 22.14 6.58 -0.03
C ARG A 94 21.75 5.16 0.37
N LEU A 95 20.78 4.60 -0.33
CA LEU A 95 20.28 3.25 -0.11
C LEU A 95 20.40 2.42 -1.40
N GLU A 96 20.79 1.17 -1.27
CA GLU A 96 20.78 0.23 -2.41
C GLU A 96 19.35 -0.23 -2.67
N VAL A 97 18.85 0.05 -3.87
CA VAL A 97 17.48 -0.26 -4.29
C VAL A 97 17.48 -1.00 -5.61
N ARG A 98 16.62 -1.98 -5.74
CA ARG A 98 16.37 -2.72 -6.98
C ARG A 98 14.88 -2.75 -7.27
N GLY A 99 14.49 -2.49 -8.50
CA GLY A 99 13.10 -2.50 -8.93
C GLY A 99 12.87 -1.76 -10.23
N PRO A 100 11.59 -1.63 -10.66
CA PRO A 100 10.38 -2.12 -9.99
C PRO A 100 10.18 -3.62 -10.16
N ILE A 101 9.64 -4.27 -9.15
CA ILE A 101 9.38 -5.71 -9.11
C ILE A 101 7.88 -5.97 -8.98
N GLY A 102 7.41 -7.09 -9.54
CA GLY A 102 6.02 -7.53 -9.46
C GLY A 102 5.21 -7.20 -10.71
N GLY A 103 4.09 -7.88 -10.88
CA GLY A 103 3.21 -7.73 -12.04
C GLY A 103 1.81 -8.28 -11.83
N TYR A 104 1.60 -9.06 -10.77
CA TYR A 104 0.30 -9.63 -10.44
C TYR A 104 -0.62 -8.61 -9.74
N PHE A 105 -0.10 -7.88 -8.76
CA PHE A 105 -0.85 -6.93 -7.93
C PHE A 105 -0.82 -5.52 -8.52
N VAL A 106 -1.11 -5.37 -9.81
CA VAL A 106 -1.00 -4.11 -10.54
C VAL A 106 -2.35 -3.68 -11.08
N TRP A 107 -2.64 -2.37 -10.93
CA TRP A 107 -3.76 -1.70 -11.56
C TRP A 107 -3.31 -0.47 -12.33
N GLU A 108 -3.96 -0.20 -13.46
CA GLU A 108 -3.72 0.96 -14.30
C GLU A 108 -5.04 1.71 -14.60
N ALA A 109 -4.99 3.03 -14.66
CA ALA A 109 -6.16 3.89 -14.86
C ALA A 109 -6.89 3.64 -16.20
N SER A 110 -6.19 3.05 -17.19
CA SER A 110 -6.78 2.61 -18.46
C SER A 110 -7.71 1.38 -18.32
N GLN A 111 -7.63 0.66 -17.21
CA GLN A 111 -8.47 -0.51 -16.97
C GLN A 111 -9.88 -0.07 -16.55
N PRO A 112 -10.93 -0.44 -17.31
CA PRO A 112 -12.29 -0.02 -17.00
C PRO A 112 -12.86 -0.74 -15.78
N GLY A 113 -13.94 -0.17 -15.23
CA GLY A 113 -14.75 -0.76 -14.17
C GLY A 113 -14.40 -0.26 -12.78
N PRO A 114 -15.28 -0.57 -11.81
CA PRO A 114 -15.14 -0.13 -10.43
C PRO A 114 -14.04 -0.89 -9.69
N LEU A 115 -13.53 -0.26 -8.62
CA LEU A 115 -12.49 -0.79 -7.75
C LEU A 115 -12.96 -0.93 -6.30
N LEU A 116 -12.69 -2.09 -5.70
CA LEU A 116 -12.73 -2.27 -4.26
C LEU A 116 -11.30 -2.54 -3.77
N LEU A 117 -10.78 -1.64 -2.97
CA LEU A 117 -9.47 -1.72 -2.35
C LEU A 117 -9.67 -2.07 -0.87
N VAL A 118 -8.99 -3.11 -0.38
CA VAL A 118 -9.12 -3.56 1.01
C VAL A 118 -7.72 -3.59 1.63
N GLY A 119 -7.48 -2.73 2.61
CA GLY A 119 -6.19 -2.57 3.25
C GLY A 119 -6.21 -2.88 4.74
N GLY A 120 -5.11 -3.42 5.27
CA GLY A 120 -4.89 -3.58 6.70
C GLY A 120 -3.51 -3.06 7.11
N GLY A 121 -3.47 -2.01 7.97
CA GLY A 121 -2.22 -1.38 8.38
C GLY A 121 -1.39 -0.92 7.17
N SER A 122 -0.11 -1.26 7.14
CA SER A 122 0.81 -0.95 6.02
C SER A 122 0.41 -1.60 4.68
N GLY A 123 -0.57 -2.51 4.66
CA GLY A 123 -1.18 -2.99 3.41
C GLY A 123 -1.89 -1.91 2.58
N VAL A 124 -2.12 -0.72 3.14
CA VAL A 124 -2.62 0.43 2.38
C VAL A 124 -1.60 0.95 1.38
N VAL A 125 -0.30 0.73 1.57
CA VAL A 125 0.79 1.34 0.79
C VAL A 125 0.67 1.08 -0.72
N PRO A 126 0.60 -0.17 -1.22
CA PRO A 126 0.45 -0.41 -2.66
C PRO A 126 -0.93 0.06 -3.18
N LEU A 127 -1.95 0.09 -2.33
CA LEU A 127 -3.27 0.61 -2.68
C LEU A 127 -3.24 2.14 -2.83
N MET A 128 -2.41 2.82 -2.02
CA MET A 128 -2.22 4.27 -2.14
C MET A 128 -1.58 4.67 -3.47
N ALA A 129 -0.63 3.90 -3.98
CA ALA A 129 -0.10 4.09 -5.33
C ALA A 129 -1.20 4.03 -6.41
N MET A 130 -2.15 3.10 -6.28
CA MET A 130 -3.30 2.99 -7.18
C MET A 130 -4.25 4.20 -7.06
N ILE A 131 -4.52 4.65 -5.83
CA ILE A 131 -5.38 5.81 -5.55
C ILE A 131 -4.76 7.09 -6.10
N ARG A 132 -3.46 7.31 -5.85
CA ARG A 132 -2.71 8.46 -6.36
C ARG A 132 -2.67 8.48 -7.89
N HIS A 133 -2.38 7.32 -8.51
CA HIS A 133 -2.41 7.16 -9.96
C HIS A 133 -3.80 7.44 -10.55
N ARG A 134 -4.86 6.93 -9.92
CA ARG A 134 -6.25 7.21 -10.31
C ARG A 134 -6.52 8.72 -10.32
N ALA A 135 -6.17 9.40 -9.22
CA ALA A 135 -6.38 10.84 -9.09
C ALA A 135 -5.55 11.64 -10.11
N ARG A 136 -4.27 11.27 -10.29
CA ARG A 136 -3.35 11.95 -11.22
C ARG A 136 -3.76 11.79 -12.68
N ALA A 137 -4.24 10.61 -13.04
CA ALA A 137 -4.75 10.32 -14.39
C ALA A 137 -6.15 10.92 -14.65
N GLY A 138 -6.80 11.53 -13.67
CA GLY A 138 -8.18 12.02 -13.78
C GLY A 138 -9.19 10.89 -14.04
N ALA A 139 -8.90 9.68 -13.61
CA ALA A 139 -9.77 8.53 -13.83
C ALA A 139 -11.00 8.59 -12.91
N MET A 140 -12.18 8.35 -13.51
CA MET A 140 -13.48 8.45 -12.82
C MET A 140 -14.03 7.06 -12.40
N ASN A 141 -13.19 6.03 -12.38
CA ASN A 141 -13.60 4.72 -11.91
C ASN A 141 -14.18 4.80 -10.49
N PRO A 142 -15.43 4.38 -10.25
CA PRO A 142 -15.95 4.29 -8.90
C PRO A 142 -15.02 3.45 -8.03
N THR A 143 -14.48 4.03 -6.98
CA THR A 143 -13.45 3.39 -6.16
C THR A 143 -13.78 3.50 -4.69
N ARG A 144 -13.73 2.39 -3.97
CA ARG A 144 -13.86 2.35 -2.52
C ARG A 144 -12.63 1.75 -1.88
N LEU A 145 -12.10 2.40 -0.86
CA LEU A 145 -11.09 1.87 0.02
C LEU A 145 -11.73 1.50 1.36
N LEU A 146 -11.69 0.21 1.73
CA LEU A 146 -11.99 -0.25 3.08
C LEU A 146 -10.66 -0.47 3.81
N LEU A 147 -10.35 0.42 4.76
CA LEU A 147 -9.08 0.42 5.49
C LEU A 147 -9.29 0.03 6.95
N SER A 148 -8.59 -1.03 7.37
CA SER A 148 -8.55 -1.50 8.75
C SER A 148 -7.29 -1.01 9.45
N SER A 149 -7.47 -0.28 10.55
CA SER A 149 -6.41 0.17 11.46
C SER A 149 -6.72 -0.28 12.89
N ARG A 150 -5.73 -0.25 13.79
CA ARG A 150 -5.98 -0.59 15.21
C ARG A 150 -6.67 0.54 15.94
N GLY A 151 -6.22 1.77 15.69
CA GLY A 151 -6.75 2.98 16.29
C GLY A 151 -6.65 4.18 15.35
N PRO A 152 -7.22 5.34 15.75
CA PRO A 152 -7.24 6.54 14.92
C PRO A 152 -5.85 7.09 14.59
N GLY A 153 -4.91 7.00 15.54
CA GLY A 153 -3.50 7.43 15.35
C GLY A 153 -2.67 6.50 14.47
N GLU A 154 -3.22 5.34 14.12
CA GLU A 154 -2.55 4.35 13.26
C GLU A 154 -3.10 4.33 11.82
N ILE A 155 -3.92 5.32 11.43
CA ILE A 155 -4.42 5.45 10.06
C ILE A 155 -3.33 6.10 9.20
N ILE A 156 -2.66 5.30 8.40
CA ILE A 156 -1.62 5.74 7.46
C ILE A 156 -2.27 6.57 6.35
N TYR A 157 -1.66 7.70 5.96
CA TYR A 157 -2.13 8.66 4.95
C TYR A 157 -3.49 9.31 5.26
N ARG A 158 -3.85 9.42 6.54
CA ARG A 158 -5.19 9.88 6.95
C ARG A 158 -5.62 11.18 6.27
N GLU A 159 -4.81 12.22 6.40
CA GLU A 159 -5.13 13.54 5.84
C GLU A 159 -5.25 13.52 4.31
N GLU A 160 -4.39 12.76 3.64
CA GLU A 160 -4.44 12.62 2.19
C GLU A 160 -5.67 11.85 1.73
N LEU A 161 -6.04 10.76 2.41
CA LEU A 161 -7.25 9.98 2.12
C LEU A 161 -8.51 10.81 2.34
N ASP A 162 -8.58 11.58 3.43
CA ASP A 162 -9.70 12.49 3.72
C ASP A 162 -9.81 13.55 2.61
N ARG A 163 -8.71 14.17 2.20
CA ARG A 163 -8.66 15.15 1.13
C ARG A 163 -9.10 14.58 -0.23
N LEU A 164 -8.60 13.40 -0.59
CA LEU A 164 -8.96 12.74 -1.84
C LEU A 164 -10.44 12.30 -1.86
N SER A 165 -10.96 11.83 -0.73
CA SER A 165 -12.38 11.46 -0.61
C SER A 165 -13.33 12.67 -0.72
N ALA A 166 -12.85 13.86 -0.37
CA ALA A 166 -13.62 15.11 -0.47
C ALA A 166 -13.77 15.63 -1.91
N THR A 167 -13.01 15.13 -2.88
CA THR A 167 -13.03 15.61 -4.28
C THR A 167 -14.30 15.22 -5.05
N GLN A 168 -15.11 14.32 -4.53
CA GLN A 168 -16.35 13.82 -5.14
C GLN A 168 -16.19 13.26 -6.57
N ASP A 169 -15.01 12.75 -6.88
CA ASP A 169 -14.65 12.14 -8.17
C ASP A 169 -15.00 10.64 -8.25
N GLY A 170 -15.80 10.12 -7.30
CA GLY A 170 -16.16 8.72 -7.19
C GLY A 170 -15.23 7.88 -6.31
N PHE A 171 -14.24 8.50 -5.65
CA PHE A 171 -13.43 7.85 -4.61
C PHE A 171 -14.08 8.02 -3.24
N GLN A 172 -14.12 6.95 -2.47
CA GLN A 172 -14.60 6.96 -1.07
C GLN A 172 -13.69 6.11 -0.20
N VAL A 173 -13.38 6.60 0.99
CA VAL A 173 -12.69 5.85 2.02
C VAL A 173 -13.63 5.49 3.16
N VAL A 174 -13.53 4.24 3.62
CA VAL A 174 -14.29 3.70 4.75
C VAL A 174 -13.29 3.08 5.72
N HIS A 175 -13.29 3.56 6.95
CA HIS A 175 -12.41 3.08 7.99
C HIS A 175 -13.10 2.10 8.93
N THR A 176 -12.36 1.08 9.37
CA THR A 176 -12.72 0.26 10.52
C THR A 176 -11.58 0.25 11.54
N LEU A 177 -11.93 0.52 12.80
CA LEU A 177 -10.98 0.51 13.91
C LEU A 177 -11.17 -0.73 14.76
N THR A 178 -10.09 -1.48 15.01
CA THR A 178 -10.19 -2.81 15.60
C THR A 178 -9.86 -2.87 17.09
N ARG A 179 -9.27 -1.82 17.68
CA ARG A 179 -8.89 -1.75 19.09
C ARG A 179 -9.40 -0.49 19.76
N GLU A 180 -9.02 0.68 19.25
CA GLU A 180 -9.32 1.96 19.86
C GLU A 180 -10.19 2.81 18.95
N GLN A 181 -11.17 3.51 19.52
CA GLN A 181 -12.03 4.46 18.82
C GLN A 181 -11.97 5.82 19.51
N SER A 182 -11.92 6.89 18.74
CA SER A 182 -12.08 8.25 19.29
C SER A 182 -13.50 8.47 19.77
N PRO A 183 -13.73 9.31 20.78
CA PRO A 183 -15.05 9.82 21.08
C PRO A 183 -15.74 10.39 19.84
N GLY A 184 -16.96 9.93 19.54
CA GLY A 184 -17.69 10.35 18.35
C GLY A 184 -17.34 9.58 17.05
N TRP A 185 -16.56 8.51 17.13
CA TRP A 185 -16.30 7.65 15.98
C TRP A 185 -17.60 7.08 15.38
N THR A 186 -17.81 7.30 14.08
CA THR A 186 -19.01 6.87 13.36
C THR A 186 -18.74 5.75 12.34
N GLY A 187 -17.45 5.39 12.12
CA GLY A 187 -17.06 4.28 11.26
C GLY A 187 -17.24 2.92 11.93
N TYR A 188 -16.84 1.87 11.26
CA TYR A 188 -16.88 0.53 11.84
C TYR A 188 -15.89 0.40 13.03
N ALA A 189 -16.29 -0.40 14.03
CA ALA A 189 -15.52 -0.66 15.25
C ALA A 189 -15.26 -2.17 15.42
N ARG A 190 -14.88 -2.87 14.35
CA ARG A 190 -14.64 -4.31 14.35
C ARG A 190 -13.71 -4.72 13.20
N ARG A 191 -13.25 -5.97 13.20
CA ARG A 191 -12.48 -6.51 12.07
C ARG A 191 -13.35 -6.56 10.82
N ILE A 192 -12.70 -6.46 9.64
CA ILE A 192 -13.37 -6.64 8.34
C ILE A 192 -14.05 -8.01 8.31
N ASP A 193 -15.33 -8.00 7.98
CA ASP A 193 -16.20 -9.16 7.86
C ASP A 193 -16.96 -9.17 6.53
N GLU A 194 -17.68 -10.24 6.27
CA GLU A 194 -18.45 -10.43 5.03
C GLU A 194 -19.55 -9.37 4.86
N ALA A 195 -20.17 -8.94 5.97
CA ALA A 195 -21.20 -7.90 5.93
C ALA A 195 -20.63 -6.56 5.47
N MET A 196 -19.47 -6.12 6.04
CA MET A 196 -18.79 -4.92 5.56
C MET A 196 -18.41 -5.00 4.10
N LEU A 197 -17.85 -6.15 3.67
CA LEU A 197 -17.45 -6.34 2.27
C LEU A 197 -18.65 -6.29 1.34
N SER A 198 -19.78 -6.88 1.73
CA SER A 198 -21.06 -6.81 0.99
C SER A 198 -21.55 -5.36 0.87
N GLU A 199 -21.52 -4.60 1.95
CA GLU A 199 -21.92 -3.18 1.96
C GLU A 199 -21.02 -2.31 1.07
N GLN A 200 -19.70 -2.58 1.04
CA GLN A 200 -18.77 -1.83 0.20
C GLN A 200 -18.83 -2.27 -1.26
N LEU A 201 -19.16 -3.52 -1.54
CA LEU A 201 -19.29 -4.05 -2.89
C LEU A 201 -20.61 -3.63 -3.57
N ALA A 202 -21.69 -3.50 -2.79
CA ALA A 202 -23.05 -3.24 -3.33
C ALA A 202 -23.11 -2.05 -4.30
N PRO A 203 -22.54 -0.86 -4.02
CA PRO A 203 -22.57 0.26 -4.96
C PRO A 203 -21.62 0.12 -6.14
N LEU A 204 -20.63 -0.79 -6.08
CA LEU A 204 -19.68 -1.04 -7.15
C LEU A 204 -20.15 -2.13 -8.12
N GLY A 205 -21.04 -3.01 -7.66
CA GLY A 205 -21.53 -4.13 -8.44
C GLY A 205 -20.54 -5.29 -8.57
N ARG A 206 -20.98 -6.36 -9.22
CA ARG A 206 -20.21 -7.60 -9.35
C ARG A 206 -19.06 -7.55 -10.37
N GLU A 207 -18.99 -6.49 -11.16
CA GLU A 207 -17.90 -6.26 -12.12
C GLU A 207 -16.67 -5.63 -11.48
N ALA A 208 -16.72 -5.33 -10.17
CA ALA A 208 -15.63 -4.72 -9.45
C ALA A 208 -14.36 -5.58 -9.47
N ARG A 209 -13.23 -4.94 -9.71
CA ARG A 209 -11.91 -5.52 -9.43
C ARG A 209 -11.56 -5.27 -7.98
N VAL A 210 -10.97 -6.27 -7.34
CA VAL A 210 -10.64 -6.19 -5.93
C VAL A 210 -9.14 -6.38 -5.72
N TYR A 211 -8.55 -5.50 -4.92
CA TYR A 211 -7.17 -5.59 -4.48
C TYR A 211 -7.15 -5.62 -2.96
N ILE A 212 -6.58 -6.68 -2.39
CA ILE A 212 -6.54 -6.87 -0.94
C ILE A 212 -5.08 -6.96 -0.51
N CYS A 213 -4.66 -6.10 0.42
CA CYS A 213 -3.30 -6.12 0.93
C CYS A 213 -3.26 -5.92 2.45
N GLY A 214 -2.40 -6.70 3.13
CA GLY A 214 -2.24 -6.63 4.58
C GLY A 214 -1.82 -7.96 5.22
N PRO A 215 -2.08 -8.11 6.53
CA PRO A 215 -1.77 -9.35 7.25
C PRO A 215 -2.49 -10.56 6.65
N THR A 216 -1.80 -11.71 6.62
CA THR A 216 -2.31 -12.94 6.00
C THR A 216 -3.74 -13.29 6.42
N ALA A 217 -4.06 -13.22 7.72
CA ALA A 217 -5.40 -13.55 8.22
C ALA A 217 -6.49 -12.62 7.67
N LEU A 218 -6.22 -11.32 7.49
CA LEU A 218 -7.14 -10.38 6.88
C LEU A 218 -7.35 -10.71 5.41
N VAL A 219 -6.25 -10.91 4.69
CA VAL A 219 -6.28 -11.18 3.23
C VAL A 219 -7.06 -12.44 2.93
N GLU A 220 -6.79 -13.55 3.64
CA GLU A 220 -7.49 -14.82 3.47
C GLU A 220 -8.99 -14.70 3.79
N SER A 221 -9.32 -14.06 4.93
CA SER A 221 -10.71 -13.87 5.34
C SER A 221 -11.49 -13.04 4.32
N ALA A 222 -10.93 -11.91 3.89
CA ALA A 222 -11.58 -11.01 2.94
C ALA A 222 -11.73 -11.65 1.55
N ALA A 223 -10.69 -12.30 1.03
CA ALA A 223 -10.75 -12.95 -0.27
C ALA A 223 -11.81 -14.08 -0.30
N ASN A 224 -11.83 -14.93 0.73
CA ASN A 224 -12.83 -16.01 0.84
C ASN A 224 -14.25 -15.46 0.98
N ALA A 225 -14.45 -14.37 1.74
CA ALA A 225 -15.75 -13.74 1.87
C ALA A 225 -16.25 -13.17 0.53
N LEU A 226 -15.40 -12.51 -0.24
CA LEU A 226 -15.75 -11.96 -1.56
C LEU A 226 -16.11 -13.07 -2.57
N VAL A 227 -15.44 -14.22 -2.53
CA VAL A 227 -15.83 -15.39 -3.35
C VAL A 227 -17.21 -15.89 -2.95
N ARG A 228 -17.52 -15.98 -1.62
CA ARG A 228 -18.88 -16.34 -1.17
C ARG A 228 -19.95 -15.32 -1.59
N LEU A 229 -19.59 -14.03 -1.67
CA LEU A 229 -20.44 -12.96 -2.19
C LEU A 229 -20.62 -13.00 -3.72
N GLY A 230 -19.97 -13.95 -4.41
CA GLY A 230 -20.15 -14.26 -5.81
C GLY A 230 -19.19 -13.57 -6.78
N LEU A 231 -18.08 -13.03 -6.30
CA LEU A 231 -17.01 -12.56 -7.19
C LEU A 231 -16.19 -13.75 -7.70
N ALA A 232 -15.79 -13.69 -8.97
CA ALA A 232 -14.88 -14.68 -9.51
C ALA A 232 -13.47 -14.49 -8.91
N PRO A 233 -12.73 -15.57 -8.59
CA PRO A 233 -11.35 -15.47 -8.08
C PRO A 233 -10.42 -14.64 -8.97
N SER A 234 -10.64 -14.61 -10.28
CA SER A 234 -9.88 -13.80 -11.25
C SER A 234 -10.04 -12.29 -11.07
N GLN A 235 -11.10 -11.85 -10.39
CA GLN A 235 -11.33 -10.43 -10.08
C GLN A 235 -10.61 -9.99 -8.80
N ILE A 236 -10.13 -10.95 -7.99
CA ILE A 236 -9.55 -10.68 -6.67
C ILE A 236 -8.03 -10.89 -6.75
N ARG A 237 -7.28 -9.84 -6.48
CA ARG A 237 -5.82 -9.88 -6.38
C ARG A 237 -5.40 -9.63 -4.94
N THR A 238 -4.45 -10.41 -4.46
CA THR A 238 -4.06 -10.39 -3.05
C THR A 238 -2.55 -10.26 -2.91
N GLU A 239 -2.13 -9.47 -1.93
CA GLU A 239 -0.75 -9.36 -1.47
C GLU A 239 -0.70 -9.44 0.05
N ARG A 240 0.33 -10.07 0.59
CA ARG A 240 0.43 -10.36 2.03
C ARG A 240 1.70 -9.78 2.58
N PHE A 241 1.57 -9.11 3.74
CA PHE A 241 2.70 -8.68 4.55
C PHE A 241 2.69 -9.44 5.87
N GLY A 242 3.86 -9.74 6.38
CA GLY A 242 4.05 -10.44 7.63
C GLY A 242 5.14 -11.51 7.52
N PRO A 243 5.55 -12.13 8.63
CA PRO A 243 6.49 -13.20 8.56
C PRO A 243 5.93 -14.26 7.61
N THR A 244 6.68 -14.54 6.55
CA THR A 244 6.48 -15.75 5.77
C THR A 244 6.66 -16.88 6.76
N GLY A 245 5.56 -17.57 7.10
CA GLY A 245 5.54 -18.61 8.10
C GLY A 245 6.69 -19.58 7.87
N THR A 246 7.45 -19.81 8.93
CA THR A 246 8.32 -20.97 9.08
C THR A 246 7.48 -22.22 9.11
#